data_00d1b89cd8d5a7603ee33175ec6b0f11
#
_entry.id   00d1b89cd8d5a7603ee33175ec6b0f11
#
_cell.length_a   1.000
_cell.length_b   1.000
_cell.length_c   1.000
_cell.angle_alpha   90.00
_cell.angle_beta   90.00
_cell.angle_gamma   90.00
#
_symmetry.space_group_name_H-M   'P 1'
#
loop_
_entity.id
_entity.type
_entity.pdbx_description
1 polymer ?
#
loop_
_entity_poly.entity_id
_entity_poly.type
_entity_poly.pdbx_seq_one_letter_code
_entity_poly.pdbx_strand_id
1 'polypeptide(L)'
;MRFIHTADIHLGATPESKMDWAVHRGDEMWGTFERLIKKVKEDEIELLIIAGDLFHRQPLLRELKEVDYLFSTIPDTKVVLCAGNHDAIKKGSFYRNFEWNKNVYFLDSKTVDCVPIDDLGVDVYGLSYYKNEITEPLYDDIQIKNPYRINILVAHGGDDKHIPINKRKI
;
A
#
# COMPACT_ATOMS: atom_id res chain seq x y z
N MET A 1 -1.30 20.12 3.86
CA MET A 1 -1.64 18.68 3.77
C MET A 1 -0.99 17.94 4.94
N ARG A 2 -1.79 17.19 5.70
CA ARG A 2 -1.31 16.24 6.71
C ARG A 2 -1.41 14.82 6.14
N PHE A 3 -0.37 14.03 6.29
CA PHE A 3 -0.38 12.66 5.78
C PHE A 3 0.24 11.67 6.75
N ILE A 4 -0.15 10.41 6.63
CA ILE A 4 0.48 9.27 7.29
C ILE A 4 1.04 8.36 6.20
N HIS A 5 2.28 7.89 6.39
CA HIS A 5 2.91 6.86 5.58
C HIS A 5 3.18 5.63 6.44
N THR A 6 2.81 4.48 5.93
CA THR A 6 3.09 3.16 6.53
C THR A 6 3.41 2.14 5.44
N ALA A 7 4.04 1.03 5.82
CA ALA A 7 4.34 -0.13 4.98
C ALA A 7 4.41 -1.38 5.85
N ASP A 8 4.50 -2.56 5.24
CA ASP A 8 4.80 -3.82 5.92
C ASP A 8 3.85 -4.13 7.09
N ILE A 9 2.55 -3.91 6.89
CA ILE A 9 1.53 -4.14 7.90
C ILE A 9 1.31 -5.64 8.12
N HIS A 10 1.43 -6.44 7.04
CA HIS A 10 1.36 -7.90 7.06
C HIS A 10 0.11 -8.46 7.73
N LEU A 11 -1.08 -7.91 7.43
CA LEU A 11 -2.35 -8.47 7.90
C LEU A 11 -2.46 -9.95 7.53
N GLY A 12 -2.96 -10.76 8.47
CA GLY A 12 -3.06 -12.20 8.31
C GLY A 12 -1.75 -12.97 8.54
N ALA A 13 -0.67 -12.31 8.99
CA ALA A 13 0.49 -13.00 9.52
C ALA A 13 0.17 -13.66 10.87
N THR A 14 0.80 -14.78 11.12
CA THR A 14 0.77 -15.49 12.41
C THR A 14 2.19 -15.66 12.93
N PRO A 15 2.84 -14.57 13.38
CA PRO A 15 4.22 -14.64 13.84
C PRO A 15 4.39 -15.64 14.96
N GLU A 16 5.45 -16.46 14.89
CA GLU A 16 5.82 -17.42 15.93
C GLU A 16 4.68 -18.38 16.33
N SER A 17 3.83 -18.78 15.40
CA SER A 17 2.61 -19.59 15.61
C SER A 17 2.81 -20.89 16.37
N LYS A 18 4.06 -21.34 16.58
CA LYS A 18 4.42 -22.52 17.38
C LYS A 18 4.50 -22.24 18.89
N MET A 19 4.43 -20.98 19.29
CA MET A 19 4.51 -20.57 20.68
C MET A 19 3.13 -20.28 21.26
N ASP A 20 2.85 -20.79 22.44
CA ASP A 20 1.51 -20.63 23.09
C ASP A 20 1.09 -19.18 23.25
N TRP A 21 2.05 -18.27 23.49
CA TRP A 21 1.78 -16.83 23.63
C TRP A 21 1.51 -16.11 22.30
N ALA A 22 1.77 -16.75 21.17
CA ALA A 22 1.58 -16.17 19.83
C ALA A 22 0.17 -16.31 19.29
N VAL A 23 -0.73 -17.01 19.98
CA VAL A 23 -2.10 -17.31 19.53
C VAL A 23 -2.89 -16.07 19.14
N HIS A 24 -2.67 -14.94 19.80
CA HIS A 24 -3.40 -13.68 19.55
C HIS A 24 -2.64 -12.68 18.66
N ARG A 25 -1.44 -13.01 18.16
CA ARG A 25 -0.64 -12.06 17.37
C ARG A 25 -1.31 -11.60 16.08
N GLY A 26 -2.03 -12.49 15.41
CA GLY A 26 -2.82 -12.13 14.23
C GLY A 26 -3.89 -11.09 14.55
N ASP A 27 -4.63 -11.27 15.64
CA ASP A 27 -5.68 -10.35 16.07
C ASP A 27 -5.09 -8.99 16.51
N GLU A 28 -3.93 -9.01 17.16
CA GLU A 28 -3.21 -7.77 17.55
C GLU A 28 -2.80 -6.92 16.34
N MET A 29 -2.42 -7.57 15.23
CA MET A 29 -2.08 -6.87 13.98
C MET A 29 -3.30 -6.19 13.38
N TRP A 30 -4.43 -6.89 13.29
CA TRP A 30 -5.70 -6.31 12.85
C TRP A 30 -6.14 -5.16 13.77
N GLY A 31 -6.12 -5.36 15.08
CA GLY A 31 -6.46 -4.31 16.05
C GLY A 31 -5.50 -3.10 15.99
N THR A 32 -4.24 -3.31 15.56
CA THR A 32 -3.29 -2.19 15.32
C THR A 32 -3.66 -1.41 14.08
N PHE A 33 -4.05 -2.11 13.01
CA PHE A 33 -4.52 -1.48 11.79
C PHE A 33 -5.82 -0.68 12.02
N GLU A 34 -6.78 -1.24 12.77
CA GLU A 34 -8.00 -0.51 13.16
C GLU A 34 -7.67 0.77 13.96
N ARG A 35 -6.73 0.69 14.90
CA ARG A 35 -6.26 1.88 15.64
C ARG A 35 -5.60 2.92 14.73
N LEU A 36 -4.86 2.48 13.70
CA LEU A 36 -4.32 3.39 12.68
C LEU A 36 -5.45 4.12 11.96
N ILE A 37 -6.47 3.42 11.48
CA ILE A 37 -7.63 4.02 10.79
C ILE A 37 -8.38 5.00 11.71
N LYS A 38 -8.57 4.62 12.97
CA LYS A 38 -9.15 5.51 13.98
C LYS A 38 -8.31 6.78 14.16
N LYS A 39 -6.98 6.65 14.25
CA LYS A 39 -6.05 7.78 14.35
C LYS A 39 -6.10 8.68 13.11
N VAL A 40 -6.16 8.11 11.92
CA VAL A 40 -6.35 8.85 10.66
C VAL A 40 -7.59 9.73 10.73
N LYS A 41 -8.71 9.19 11.24
CA LYS A 41 -9.97 9.91 11.40
C LYS A 41 -9.86 11.01 12.45
N GLU A 42 -9.35 10.70 13.63
CA GLU A 42 -9.24 11.64 14.77
C GLU A 42 -8.35 12.84 14.46
N ASP A 43 -7.25 12.62 13.72
CA ASP A 43 -6.30 13.66 13.35
C ASP A 43 -6.67 14.36 12.03
N GLU A 44 -7.79 14.00 11.41
CA GLU A 44 -8.23 14.53 10.12
C GLU A 44 -7.13 14.48 9.06
N ILE A 45 -6.53 13.30 8.89
CA ILE A 45 -5.46 13.07 7.92
C ILE A 45 -6.03 13.12 6.50
N GLU A 46 -5.43 13.92 5.64
CA GLU A 46 -5.90 14.13 4.27
C GLU A 46 -5.41 13.03 3.32
N LEU A 47 -4.23 12.42 3.59
CA LEU A 47 -3.63 11.39 2.76
C LEU A 47 -3.03 10.26 3.61
N LEU A 48 -3.48 9.03 3.37
CA LEU A 48 -2.88 7.81 3.93
C LEU A 48 -2.15 7.05 2.82
N ILE A 49 -0.85 6.80 2.99
CA ILE A 49 -0.04 6.04 2.05
C ILE A 49 0.35 4.71 2.68
N ILE A 50 0.06 3.61 1.97
CA ILE A 50 0.44 2.24 2.35
C ILE A 50 1.38 1.69 1.28
N ALA A 51 2.68 1.70 1.56
CA ALA A 51 3.73 1.39 0.61
C ALA A 51 4.09 -0.10 0.59
N GLY A 52 3.14 -0.94 0.19
CA GLY A 52 3.32 -2.38 0.00
C GLY A 52 3.15 -3.23 1.26
N ASP A 53 3.01 -4.54 1.04
CA ASP A 53 2.88 -5.58 2.06
C ASP A 53 1.79 -5.28 3.11
N LEU A 54 0.62 -4.84 2.61
CA LEU A 54 -0.56 -4.70 3.46
C LEU A 54 -0.97 -6.06 4.02
N PHE A 55 -0.86 -7.13 3.22
CA PHE A 55 -1.12 -8.50 3.65
C PHE A 55 0.16 -9.36 3.62
N HIS A 56 0.26 -10.27 4.57
CA HIS A 56 1.39 -11.19 4.67
C HIS A 56 1.45 -12.24 3.54
N ARG A 57 0.34 -12.47 2.87
CA ARG A 57 0.14 -13.41 1.76
C ARG A 57 -0.90 -12.88 0.80
N GLN A 58 -1.20 -13.63 -0.24
CA GLN A 58 -2.33 -13.30 -1.11
C GLN A 58 -3.61 -13.12 -0.27
N PRO A 59 -4.23 -11.93 -0.30
CA PRO A 59 -5.41 -11.67 0.51
C PRO A 59 -6.60 -12.51 0.06
N LEU A 60 -7.41 -12.91 1.01
CA LEU A 60 -8.72 -13.47 0.73
C LEU A 60 -9.71 -12.34 0.43
N LEU A 61 -10.75 -12.64 -0.33
CA LEU A 61 -11.79 -11.65 -0.65
C LEU A 61 -12.44 -11.03 0.60
N ARG A 62 -12.62 -11.82 1.67
CA ARG A 62 -13.14 -11.32 2.94
C ARG A 62 -12.22 -10.28 3.59
N GLU A 63 -10.89 -10.49 3.51
CA GLU A 63 -9.88 -9.58 4.08
C GLU A 63 -9.85 -8.26 3.30
N LEU A 64 -9.95 -8.33 1.97
CA LEU A 64 -10.09 -7.11 1.15
C LEU A 64 -11.35 -6.32 1.50
N LYS A 65 -12.49 -6.99 1.68
CA LYS A 65 -13.74 -6.35 2.08
C LYS A 65 -13.65 -5.72 3.47
N GLU A 66 -12.97 -6.35 4.41
CA GLU A 66 -12.77 -5.83 5.76
C GLU A 66 -11.90 -4.56 5.74
N VAL A 67 -10.79 -4.58 5.02
CA VAL A 67 -9.93 -3.41 4.83
C VAL A 67 -10.68 -2.28 4.10
N ASP A 68 -11.41 -2.59 3.04
CA ASP A 68 -12.19 -1.61 2.29
C ASP A 68 -13.31 -0.98 3.14
N TYR A 69 -13.96 -1.78 3.99
CA TYR A 69 -14.90 -1.27 4.98
C TYR A 69 -14.23 -0.28 5.94
N LEU A 70 -13.04 -0.58 6.45
CA LEU A 70 -12.30 0.35 7.31
C LEU A 70 -11.97 1.65 6.56
N PHE A 71 -11.53 1.58 5.29
CA PHE A 71 -11.30 2.77 4.47
C PHE A 71 -12.58 3.57 4.21
N SER A 72 -13.73 2.92 4.12
CA SER A 72 -15.03 3.61 3.97
C SER A 72 -15.41 4.46 5.19
N THR A 73 -14.82 4.19 6.37
CA THR A 73 -15.04 4.97 7.60
C THR A 73 -14.29 6.29 7.66
N ILE A 74 -13.37 6.51 6.68
CA ILE A 74 -12.55 7.72 6.51
C ILE A 74 -12.72 8.32 5.10
N PRO A 75 -13.95 8.64 4.65
CA PRO A 75 -14.24 8.97 3.25
C PRO A 75 -13.55 10.25 2.76
N ASP A 76 -13.18 11.15 3.65
CA ASP A 76 -12.48 12.40 3.33
C ASP A 76 -10.97 12.22 3.20
N THR A 77 -10.42 11.10 3.68
CA THR A 77 -9.01 10.74 3.54
C THR A 77 -8.77 10.06 2.19
N LYS A 78 -7.83 10.55 1.39
CA LYS A 78 -7.36 9.83 0.20
C LYS A 78 -6.41 8.73 0.64
N VAL A 79 -6.71 7.49 0.26
CA VAL A 79 -5.89 6.31 0.60
C VAL A 79 -5.17 5.86 -0.65
N VAL A 80 -3.84 5.91 -0.65
CA VAL A 80 -3.01 5.39 -1.75
C VAL A 80 -2.30 4.14 -1.28
N LEU A 81 -2.44 3.05 -2.02
CA LEU A 81 -1.77 1.80 -1.68
C LEU A 81 -1.21 1.10 -2.92
N CYS A 82 -0.14 0.34 -2.73
CA CYS A 82 0.38 -0.61 -3.69
C CYS A 82 0.54 -2.00 -3.05
N ALA A 83 0.57 -3.04 -3.86
CA ALA A 83 0.96 -4.37 -3.39
C ALA A 83 2.48 -4.48 -3.31
N GLY A 84 2.97 -5.13 -2.25
CA GLY A 84 4.39 -5.47 -2.07
C GLY A 84 4.72 -6.88 -2.58
N ASN A 85 5.84 -7.42 -2.13
CA ASN A 85 6.31 -8.73 -2.58
C ASN A 85 5.55 -9.90 -1.92
N HIS A 86 5.00 -9.74 -0.72
CA HIS A 86 4.18 -10.76 -0.05
C HIS A 86 2.79 -10.87 -0.66
N ASP A 87 2.14 -9.76 -0.95
CA ASP A 87 0.78 -9.70 -1.47
C ASP A 87 0.70 -9.34 -2.97
N ALA A 88 1.78 -9.61 -3.73
CA ALA A 88 1.94 -9.29 -5.14
C ALA A 88 0.74 -9.70 -6.01
N ILE A 89 0.39 -8.88 -7.02
CA ILE A 89 -0.78 -9.08 -7.90
C ILE A 89 -0.53 -10.22 -8.90
N LYS A 90 -0.56 -11.46 -8.43
CA LYS A 90 -0.36 -12.67 -9.23
C LYS A 90 -1.61 -13.05 -10.06
N LYS A 91 -1.44 -14.03 -10.95
CA LYS A 91 -2.59 -14.64 -11.62
C LYS A 91 -3.53 -15.26 -10.58
N GLY A 92 -4.81 -14.87 -10.61
CA GLY A 92 -5.81 -15.32 -9.63
C GLY A 92 -5.87 -14.53 -8.33
N SER A 93 -5.05 -13.48 -8.17
CA SER A 93 -5.17 -12.56 -7.03
C SER A 93 -6.53 -11.86 -7.05
N PHE A 94 -7.19 -11.79 -5.90
CA PHE A 94 -8.45 -11.05 -5.74
C PHE A 94 -8.28 -9.54 -5.95
N TYR A 95 -7.08 -8.99 -5.79
CA TYR A 95 -6.80 -7.58 -6.12
C TYR A 95 -7.22 -7.18 -7.53
N ARG A 96 -7.12 -8.10 -8.52
CA ARG A 96 -7.38 -7.80 -9.94
C ARG A 96 -8.80 -7.36 -10.26
N ASN A 97 -9.76 -7.86 -9.51
CA ASN A 97 -11.18 -7.64 -9.77
C ASN A 97 -11.88 -7.04 -8.54
N PHE A 98 -11.11 -6.55 -7.59
CA PHE A 98 -11.65 -5.93 -6.39
C PHE A 98 -11.93 -4.45 -6.66
N GLU A 99 -13.16 -4.06 -6.45
CA GLU A 99 -13.59 -2.66 -6.56
C GLU A 99 -13.47 -1.98 -5.19
N TRP A 100 -12.49 -1.11 -5.08
CA TRP A 100 -12.24 -0.34 -3.88
C TRP A 100 -13.23 0.82 -3.73
N ASN A 101 -13.40 1.31 -2.51
CA ASN A 101 -14.12 2.55 -2.22
C ASN A 101 -13.52 3.74 -2.99
N LYS A 102 -14.35 4.75 -3.24
CA LYS A 102 -13.99 5.92 -4.08
C LYS A 102 -12.81 6.75 -3.56
N ASN A 103 -12.52 6.67 -2.27
CA ASN A 103 -11.39 7.36 -1.64
C ASN A 103 -10.09 6.57 -1.72
N VAL A 104 -10.09 5.36 -2.31
CA VAL A 104 -8.94 4.47 -2.41
C VAL A 104 -8.35 4.49 -3.82
N TYR A 105 -7.07 4.74 -3.92
CA TYR A 105 -6.27 4.76 -5.15
C TYR A 105 -5.27 3.61 -5.10
N PHE A 106 -5.59 2.52 -5.76
CA PHE A 106 -4.73 1.35 -5.84
C PHE A 106 -3.79 1.44 -7.04
N LEU A 107 -2.48 1.48 -6.80
CA LEU A 107 -1.44 1.53 -7.82
C LEU A 107 -1.20 0.12 -8.38
N ASP A 108 -2.07 -0.38 -9.24
CA ASP A 108 -2.09 -1.77 -9.71
C ASP A 108 -1.19 -2.06 -10.93
N SER A 109 -0.49 -1.05 -11.44
CA SER A 109 0.42 -1.19 -12.58
C SER A 109 1.69 -1.96 -12.24
N LYS A 110 2.28 -2.65 -13.23
CA LYS A 110 3.59 -3.32 -13.14
C LYS A 110 4.77 -2.38 -13.41
N THR A 111 4.51 -1.23 -13.94
CA THR A 111 5.46 -0.15 -14.19
C THR A 111 5.00 1.08 -13.45
N VAL A 112 5.91 2.00 -13.16
CA VAL A 112 5.52 3.23 -12.47
C VAL A 112 4.43 3.94 -13.26
N ASP A 113 3.32 4.18 -12.60
CA ASP A 113 2.22 4.99 -13.08
C ASP A 113 2.00 6.18 -12.14
N CYS A 114 1.21 7.15 -12.57
CA CYS A 114 0.93 8.38 -11.86
C CYS A 114 -0.57 8.54 -11.64
N VAL A 115 -0.96 8.63 -10.38
CA VAL A 115 -2.32 8.92 -9.95
C VAL A 115 -2.38 10.36 -9.44
N PRO A 116 -3.08 11.27 -10.14
CA PRO A 116 -3.30 12.62 -9.65
C PRO A 116 -4.36 12.64 -8.55
N ILE A 117 -4.07 13.34 -7.46
CA ILE A 117 -5.03 13.63 -6.39
C ILE A 117 -5.28 15.15 -6.41
N ASP A 118 -6.22 15.55 -7.24
CA ASP A 118 -6.44 16.97 -7.57
C ASP A 118 -6.83 17.80 -6.36
N ASP A 119 -7.68 17.29 -5.48
CA ASP A 119 -8.13 17.96 -4.26
C ASP A 119 -6.97 18.36 -3.34
N LEU A 120 -5.85 17.62 -3.40
CA LEU A 120 -4.66 17.86 -2.57
C LEU A 120 -3.51 18.54 -3.34
N GLY A 121 -3.62 18.68 -4.65
CA GLY A 121 -2.53 19.18 -5.50
C GLY A 121 -1.31 18.24 -5.52
N VAL A 122 -1.54 16.93 -5.40
CA VAL A 122 -0.49 15.90 -5.32
C VAL A 122 -0.58 14.97 -6.51
N ASP A 123 0.57 14.58 -7.05
CA ASP A 123 0.71 13.48 -8.00
C ASP A 123 1.48 12.34 -7.33
N VAL A 124 0.86 11.15 -7.25
CA VAL A 124 1.46 9.99 -6.61
C VAL A 124 1.90 9.00 -7.68
N TYR A 125 3.20 8.68 -7.68
CA TYR A 125 3.84 7.74 -8.57
C TYR A 125 4.08 6.42 -7.82
N GLY A 126 3.92 5.30 -8.50
CA GLY A 126 4.22 4.01 -7.90
C GLY A 126 3.81 2.85 -8.79
N LEU A 127 4.08 1.66 -8.33
CA LEU A 127 3.73 0.39 -8.98
C LEU A 127 3.42 -0.67 -7.92
N SER A 128 2.80 -1.76 -8.34
CA SER A 128 2.61 -2.95 -7.50
C SER A 128 3.46 -4.11 -7.97
N TYR A 129 3.87 -4.94 -7.03
CA TYR A 129 4.52 -6.21 -7.32
C TYR A 129 3.57 -7.17 -8.05
N TYR A 130 4.09 -7.93 -9.01
CA TYR A 130 3.39 -8.98 -9.78
C TYR A 130 4.02 -10.37 -9.59
N LYS A 131 5.17 -10.43 -8.93
CA LYS A 131 5.91 -11.63 -8.48
C LYS A 131 6.65 -11.30 -7.18
N ASN A 132 7.09 -12.30 -6.43
CA ASN A 132 7.72 -12.05 -5.12
C ASN A 132 9.10 -11.37 -5.24
N GLU A 133 9.87 -11.68 -6.28
CA GLU A 133 11.20 -11.10 -6.51
C GLU A 133 11.19 -10.37 -7.85
N ILE A 134 11.62 -9.11 -7.85
CA ILE A 134 11.78 -8.26 -9.03
C ILE A 134 13.18 -7.63 -8.96
N THR A 135 14.06 -8.05 -9.84
CA THR A 135 15.46 -7.61 -9.87
C THR A 135 15.71 -6.44 -10.82
N GLU A 136 14.70 -6.09 -11.60
CA GLU A 136 14.73 -4.96 -12.52
C GLU A 136 14.56 -3.64 -11.73
N PRO A 137 15.36 -2.59 -12.00
CA PRO A 137 15.29 -1.30 -11.32
C PRO A 137 14.14 -0.44 -11.87
N LEU A 138 12.90 -0.84 -11.59
CA LEU A 138 11.69 -0.27 -12.19
C LEU A 138 11.39 1.18 -11.78
N TYR A 139 12.06 1.71 -10.75
CA TYR A 139 11.90 3.10 -10.32
C TYR A 139 12.92 4.05 -10.97
N ASP A 140 13.89 3.53 -11.72
CA ASP A 140 14.85 4.36 -12.43
C ASP A 140 14.17 5.15 -13.56
N ASP A 141 14.63 6.36 -13.80
CA ASP A 141 14.19 7.21 -14.92
C ASP A 141 12.69 7.62 -14.90
N ILE A 142 12.11 7.81 -13.70
CA ILE A 142 10.74 8.31 -13.54
C ILE A 142 10.61 9.70 -14.14
N GLN A 143 9.58 9.88 -15.00
CA GLN A 143 9.25 11.17 -15.59
C GLN A 143 8.16 11.87 -14.80
N ILE A 144 8.49 13.01 -14.18
CA ILE A 144 7.53 13.87 -13.49
C ILE A 144 6.59 14.51 -14.52
N LYS A 145 5.27 14.26 -14.41
CA LYS A 145 4.25 14.81 -15.33
C LYS A 145 4.02 16.30 -15.09
N ASN A 146 3.96 16.72 -13.83
CA ASN A 146 3.73 18.11 -13.47
C ASN A 146 4.66 18.57 -12.32
N PRO A 147 5.72 19.33 -12.64
CA PRO A 147 6.67 19.80 -11.62
C PRO A 147 6.12 20.90 -10.68
N TYR A 148 4.93 21.44 -10.96
CA TYR A 148 4.29 22.47 -10.11
C TYR A 148 3.40 21.88 -9.02
N ARG A 149 3.23 20.54 -8.99
CA ARG A 149 2.51 19.82 -7.95
C ARG A 149 3.47 19.17 -6.96
N ILE A 150 2.95 18.75 -5.83
CA ILE A 150 3.70 17.87 -4.93
C ILE A 150 3.77 16.49 -5.58
N ASN A 151 4.99 16.01 -5.84
CA ASN A 151 5.22 14.72 -6.45
C ASN A 151 5.72 13.74 -5.38
N ILE A 152 5.03 12.62 -5.20
CA ILE A 152 5.33 11.59 -4.20
C ILE A 152 5.59 10.27 -4.92
N LEU A 153 6.75 9.66 -4.73
CA LEU A 153 7.01 8.28 -5.14
C LEU A 153 6.69 7.34 -3.98
N VAL A 154 5.74 6.44 -4.23
CA VAL A 154 5.43 5.32 -3.34
C VAL A 154 6.16 4.09 -3.86
N ALA A 155 7.19 3.67 -3.15
CA ALA A 155 8.06 2.57 -3.54
C ALA A 155 8.12 1.52 -2.44
N HIS A 156 7.99 0.25 -2.83
CA HIS A 156 8.26 -0.91 -1.96
C HIS A 156 9.47 -1.65 -2.51
N GLY A 157 10.45 -1.98 -1.65
CA GLY A 157 11.68 -2.66 -2.03
C GLY A 157 12.95 -1.89 -1.71
N GLY A 158 13.97 -2.01 -2.56
CA GLY A 158 15.25 -1.27 -2.43
C GLY A 158 16.50 -2.14 -2.31
N ASP A 159 16.37 -3.47 -2.25
CA ASP A 159 17.48 -4.42 -2.33
C ASP A 159 17.57 -5.09 -3.71
N ASP A 160 18.60 -5.92 -3.92
CA ASP A 160 18.89 -6.55 -5.22
C ASP A 160 17.80 -7.52 -5.70
N LYS A 161 16.90 -7.98 -4.83
CA LYS A 161 15.80 -8.89 -5.15
C LYS A 161 14.43 -8.23 -5.20
N HIS A 162 14.33 -7.05 -4.60
CA HIS A 162 13.07 -6.34 -4.39
C HIS A 162 13.17 -4.94 -4.97
N ILE A 163 13.09 -4.84 -6.28
CA ILE A 163 13.17 -3.62 -7.11
C ILE A 163 14.29 -2.69 -6.62
N PRO A 164 15.53 -2.90 -7.08
CA PRO A 164 16.66 -2.05 -6.70
C PRO A 164 16.37 -0.57 -6.93
N ILE A 165 16.71 0.28 -5.96
CA ILE A 165 16.47 1.72 -6.02
C ILE A 165 17.80 2.46 -6.13
N ASN A 166 18.01 3.14 -7.26
CA ASN A 166 19.14 4.03 -7.44
C ASN A 166 18.75 5.48 -7.09
N LYS A 167 19.04 5.89 -5.86
CA LYS A 167 18.70 7.24 -5.34
C LYS A 167 19.27 8.42 -6.15
N ARG A 168 20.17 8.17 -7.11
CA ARG A 168 20.72 9.21 -8.00
C ARG A 168 19.90 9.38 -9.28
N LYS A 169 18.95 8.48 -9.53
CA LYS A 169 18.11 8.45 -10.74
C LYS A 169 16.63 8.73 -10.48
N ILE A 170 16.29 8.94 -9.21
CA ILE A 170 14.95 9.31 -8.75
C ILE A 170 14.86 10.79 -8.51
#